data_106865c2456b19d9e53f7792e7446670
#
_entry.id   106865c2456b19d9e53f7792e7446670
#
_cell.length_a   1.000
_cell.length_b   1.000
_cell.length_c   1.000
_cell.angle_alpha   90.00
_cell.angle_beta   90.00
_cell.angle_gamma   90.00
#
_symmetry.space_group_name_H-M   'P 1'
#
loop_
_entity.id
_entity.type
_entity.pdbx_description
1 polymer ?
#
loop_
_entity_poly.entity_id
_entity_poly.type
_entity_poly.pdbx_seq_one_letter_code
_entity_poly.pdbx_strand_id
1 'polypeptide(L)'
;YYLVVTDTEATERCYFKGLHESLPTEMKTKLVIKVVETKTQNLIEKCKEMTAYEAQYRIPWIVFDRDQIPNFDQIIKDAEKEGIRVGWSNPCFEIWMFGYFGNIPAIQESWTCCSKFGDIYRKKTGQDYSKADKDMYQRYKICCI
;
A
#
# COMPACT_ATOMS: atom_id res chain seq x y z
N TYR A 1 -12.15 -12.55 -0.57
CA TYR A 1 -10.82 -12.46 0.08
C TYR A 1 -9.86 -11.76 -0.85
N TYR A 2 -9.12 -10.79 -0.32
CA TYR A 2 -8.10 -10.01 -1.02
C TYR A 2 -6.72 -10.44 -0.55
N LEU A 3 -5.81 -10.66 -1.47
CA LEU A 3 -4.40 -10.85 -1.18
C LEU A 3 -3.64 -9.62 -1.68
N VAL A 4 -2.88 -9.00 -0.81
CA VAL A 4 -1.98 -7.89 -1.17
C VAL A 4 -0.55 -8.34 -0.93
N VAL A 5 0.24 -8.40 -1.99
CA VAL A 5 1.68 -8.67 -1.91
C VAL A 5 2.43 -7.39 -2.19
N THR A 6 3.31 -7.01 -1.30
CA THR A 6 4.08 -5.75 -1.36
C THR A 6 5.56 -6.01 -1.19
N ASP A 7 6.38 -5.09 -1.66
CA ASP A 7 7.84 -5.14 -1.52
C ASP A 7 8.39 -4.31 -0.35
N THR A 8 7.52 -3.77 0.49
CA THR A 8 7.93 -2.97 1.64
C THR A 8 7.52 -3.57 2.97
N GLU A 9 8.42 -3.49 3.95
CA GLU A 9 8.19 -3.99 5.30
C GLU A 9 7.31 -3.07 6.15
N ALA A 10 7.23 -1.80 5.79
CA ALA A 10 6.72 -0.79 6.72
C ALA A 10 5.43 -0.13 6.24
N THR A 11 5.49 0.81 5.31
CA THR A 11 4.38 1.74 5.03
C THR A 11 3.13 1.05 4.55
N GLU A 12 3.21 0.31 3.46
CA GLU A 12 2.05 -0.36 2.86
C GLU A 12 1.47 -1.43 3.78
N ARG A 13 2.34 -2.23 4.39
CA ARG A 13 1.92 -3.26 5.34
C ARG A 13 1.16 -2.67 6.53
N CYS A 14 1.70 -1.63 7.13
CA CYS A 14 1.07 -0.95 8.26
C CYS A 14 -0.24 -0.28 7.83
N TYR A 15 -0.26 0.36 6.67
CA TYR A 15 -1.45 0.98 6.11
C TYR A 15 -2.58 -0.03 5.89
N PHE A 16 -2.33 -1.12 5.18
CA PHE A 16 -3.37 -2.13 4.90
C PHE A 16 -3.83 -2.86 6.15
N LYS A 17 -2.96 -3.12 7.11
CA LYS A 17 -3.36 -3.64 8.42
C LYS A 17 -4.27 -2.68 9.15
N GLY A 18 -3.89 -1.41 9.25
CA GLY A 18 -4.69 -0.37 9.88
C GLY A 18 -6.05 -0.18 9.20
N LEU A 19 -6.07 -0.22 7.86
CA LEU A 19 -7.29 -0.20 7.06
C LEU A 19 -8.22 -1.36 7.46
N HIS A 20 -7.72 -2.58 7.48
CA HIS A 20 -8.50 -3.76 7.85
C HIS A 20 -9.03 -3.66 9.29
N GLU A 21 -8.17 -3.27 10.23
CA GLU A 21 -8.54 -3.09 11.64
C GLU A 21 -9.62 -2.01 11.84
N SER A 22 -9.66 -1.00 10.99
CA SER A 22 -10.62 0.11 11.05
C SER A 22 -12.00 -0.24 10.48
N LEU A 23 -12.14 -1.35 9.78
CA LEU A 23 -13.42 -1.77 9.20
C LEU A 23 -14.43 -2.15 10.29
N PRO A 24 -15.74 -1.91 10.07
CA PRO A 24 -16.78 -2.45 10.93
C PRO A 24 -16.68 -3.98 11.04
N THR A 25 -17.04 -4.52 12.20
CA THR A 25 -16.91 -5.98 12.48
C THR A 25 -17.55 -6.85 11.40
N GLU A 26 -18.72 -6.44 10.89
CA GLU A 26 -19.44 -7.14 9.83
C GLU A 26 -18.66 -7.18 8.51
N MET A 27 -17.86 -6.16 8.23
CA MET A 27 -17.03 -6.09 7.03
C MET A 27 -15.71 -6.85 7.20
N LYS A 28 -15.13 -6.87 8.40
CA LYS A 28 -13.89 -7.61 8.69
C LYS A 28 -13.99 -9.09 8.35
N THR A 29 -15.15 -9.69 8.58
CA THR A 29 -15.39 -11.10 8.26
C THR A 29 -15.57 -11.36 6.76
N LYS A 30 -16.04 -10.37 6.01
CA LYS A 30 -16.27 -10.46 4.56
C LYS A 30 -15.08 -10.02 3.72
N LEU A 31 -14.34 -9.03 4.20
CA LEU A 31 -13.17 -8.45 3.52
C LEU A 31 -11.89 -8.88 4.25
N VAL A 32 -11.47 -10.10 4.00
CA VAL A 32 -10.17 -10.56 4.51
C VAL A 32 -9.08 -10.00 3.62
N ILE A 33 -8.22 -9.17 4.20
CA ILE A 33 -7.02 -8.62 3.55
C ILE A 33 -5.80 -9.29 4.18
N LYS A 34 -5.09 -10.09 3.40
CA LYS A 34 -3.80 -10.64 3.81
C LYS A 34 -2.68 -9.86 3.13
N VAL A 35 -1.80 -9.30 3.91
CA VAL A 35 -0.63 -8.57 3.42
C VAL A 35 0.61 -9.45 3.58
N VAL A 36 1.30 -9.67 2.49
CA VAL A 36 2.54 -10.47 2.43
C VAL A 36 3.63 -9.62 1.82
N GLU A 37 4.79 -9.65 2.44
CA GLU A 37 5.98 -8.97 1.96
C GLU A 37 6.89 -9.92 1.18
N THR A 38 7.52 -9.40 0.13
CA THR A 38 8.56 -10.08 -0.63
C THR A 38 9.41 -9.06 -1.39
N LYS A 39 10.50 -9.50 -2.01
CA LYS A 39 11.30 -8.62 -2.89
C LYS A 39 10.52 -8.27 -4.16
N THR A 40 10.75 -7.08 -4.72
CA THR A 40 10.07 -6.58 -5.92
C THR A 40 10.07 -7.59 -7.08
N GLN A 41 11.20 -8.23 -7.34
CA GLN A 41 11.33 -9.23 -8.39
C GLN A 41 10.50 -10.50 -8.18
N ASN A 42 10.04 -10.74 -6.96
CA ASN A 42 9.31 -11.95 -6.56
C ASN A 42 7.81 -11.69 -6.36
N LEU A 43 7.31 -10.47 -6.57
CA LEU A 43 5.92 -10.10 -6.29
C LEU A 43 4.92 -11.00 -7.01
N ILE A 44 5.09 -11.21 -8.30
CA ILE A 44 4.19 -12.03 -9.13
C ILE A 44 4.23 -13.49 -8.70
N GLU A 45 5.43 -14.05 -8.56
CA GLU A 45 5.61 -15.45 -8.15
C GLU A 45 5.04 -15.70 -6.74
N LYS A 46 5.22 -14.76 -5.83
CA LYS A 46 4.64 -14.85 -4.49
C LYS A 46 3.11 -14.83 -4.51
N CYS A 47 2.52 -13.97 -5.34
CA CYS A 47 1.08 -13.97 -5.58
C CYS A 47 0.58 -15.32 -6.10
N LYS A 48 1.25 -15.88 -7.11
CA LYS A 48 0.89 -17.17 -7.70
C LYS A 48 1.00 -18.30 -6.69
N GLU A 49 2.10 -18.34 -5.94
CA GLU A 49 2.30 -19.32 -4.86
C GLU A 49 1.15 -19.27 -3.85
N MET A 50 0.84 -18.09 -3.33
CA MET A 50 -0.20 -17.92 -2.32
C MET A 50 -1.59 -18.27 -2.82
N THR A 51 -1.93 -17.90 -4.05
CA THR A 51 -3.23 -18.23 -4.66
C THR A 51 -3.36 -19.70 -5.01
N ALA A 52 -2.27 -20.39 -5.30
CA ALA A 52 -2.27 -21.83 -5.52
C ALA A 52 -2.56 -22.64 -4.25
N TYR A 53 -2.01 -22.18 -3.11
CA TYR A 53 -2.23 -22.84 -1.82
C TYR A 53 -3.59 -22.50 -1.18
N GLU A 54 -4.04 -21.27 -1.34
CA GLU A 54 -5.24 -20.75 -0.69
C GLU A 54 -6.23 -20.21 -1.75
N ALA A 55 -7.03 -21.10 -2.33
CA ALA A 55 -8.01 -20.78 -3.38
C ALA A 55 -9.07 -19.72 -2.97
N GLN A 56 -9.15 -19.38 -1.69
CA GLN A 56 -10.00 -18.29 -1.19
C GLN A 56 -9.52 -16.90 -1.61
N TYR A 57 -8.23 -16.71 -1.92
CA TYR A 57 -7.69 -15.43 -2.39
C TYR A 57 -7.98 -15.22 -3.87
N ARG A 58 -9.23 -14.88 -4.18
CA ARG A 58 -9.71 -14.75 -5.56
C ARG A 58 -9.32 -13.44 -6.24
N ILE A 59 -8.87 -12.45 -5.49
CA ILE A 59 -8.50 -11.13 -6.00
C ILE A 59 -7.09 -10.81 -5.50
N PRO A 60 -6.05 -11.31 -6.20
CA PRO A 60 -4.68 -11.00 -5.85
C PRO A 60 -4.26 -9.62 -6.36
N TRP A 61 -3.51 -8.92 -5.54
CA TRP A 61 -2.90 -7.63 -5.85
C TRP A 61 -1.41 -7.65 -5.58
N ILE A 62 -0.64 -7.02 -6.44
CA ILE A 62 0.72 -6.56 -6.10
C ILE A 62 0.69 -5.05 -5.90
N VAL A 63 1.37 -4.56 -4.85
CA VAL A 63 1.48 -3.14 -4.54
C VAL A 63 2.95 -2.80 -4.34
N PHE A 64 3.45 -1.84 -5.11
CA PHE A 64 4.85 -1.46 -5.07
C PHE A 64 5.09 -0.03 -5.55
N ASP A 65 6.25 0.50 -5.20
CA ASP A 65 6.66 1.84 -5.62
C ASP A 65 7.39 1.79 -6.96
N ARG A 66 7.08 2.76 -7.82
CA ARG A 66 7.77 2.89 -9.09
C ARG A 66 9.25 3.19 -8.90
N ASP A 67 9.58 4.12 -8.01
CA ASP A 67 10.90 4.63 -7.71
C ASP A 67 11.97 4.18 -8.74
N GLN A 68 13.04 3.54 -8.38
CA GLN A 68 14.12 3.16 -9.30
C GLN A 68 14.01 1.75 -9.91
N ILE A 69 12.79 1.26 -10.12
CA ILE A 69 12.59 -0.09 -10.68
C ILE A 69 12.82 -0.08 -12.20
N PRO A 70 13.86 -0.76 -12.71
CA PRO A 70 14.26 -0.65 -14.12
C PRO A 70 13.27 -1.30 -15.09
N ASN A 71 12.47 -2.28 -14.67
CA ASN A 71 11.54 -3.05 -15.49
C ASN A 71 10.08 -2.87 -15.08
N PHE A 72 9.72 -1.67 -14.63
CA PHE A 72 8.40 -1.35 -14.10
C PHE A 72 7.25 -1.74 -15.04
N ASP A 73 7.29 -1.31 -16.30
CA ASP A 73 6.23 -1.59 -17.27
C ASP A 73 6.10 -3.09 -17.57
N GLN A 74 7.21 -3.83 -17.53
CA GLN A 74 7.20 -5.27 -17.74
C GLN A 74 6.52 -6.00 -16.57
N ILE A 75 6.79 -5.57 -15.34
CA ILE A 75 6.12 -6.14 -14.15
C ILE A 75 4.61 -5.97 -14.24
N ILE A 76 4.12 -4.79 -14.65
CA ILE A 76 2.70 -4.55 -14.83
C ILE A 76 2.10 -5.51 -15.86
N LYS A 77 2.70 -5.59 -17.06
CA LYS A 77 2.22 -6.47 -18.13
C LYS A 77 2.20 -7.95 -17.73
N ASP A 78 3.23 -8.39 -17.02
CA ASP A 78 3.32 -9.79 -16.59
C ASP A 78 2.29 -10.09 -15.50
N ALA A 79 2.05 -9.18 -14.57
CA ALA A 79 1.00 -9.32 -13.56
C ALA A 79 -0.40 -9.39 -14.20
N GLU A 80 -0.69 -8.52 -15.15
CA GLU A 80 -1.98 -8.50 -15.86
C GLU A 80 -2.24 -9.81 -16.61
N LYS A 81 -1.22 -10.39 -17.26
CA LYS A 81 -1.32 -11.70 -17.92
C LYS A 81 -1.70 -12.83 -16.97
N GLU A 82 -1.24 -12.76 -15.74
CA GLU A 82 -1.54 -13.73 -14.68
C GLU A 82 -2.86 -13.42 -13.93
N GLY A 83 -3.60 -12.41 -14.34
CA GLY A 83 -4.85 -11.99 -13.67
C GLY A 83 -4.62 -11.32 -12.33
N ILE A 84 -3.40 -10.84 -12.07
CA ILE A 84 -3.02 -10.12 -10.85
C ILE A 84 -3.25 -8.64 -11.06
N ARG A 85 -3.95 -8.00 -10.12
CA ARG A 85 -4.16 -6.55 -10.14
C ARG A 85 -2.92 -5.81 -9.63
N VAL A 86 -2.69 -4.63 -10.14
CA VAL A 86 -1.52 -3.83 -9.80
C VAL A 86 -1.93 -2.49 -9.20
N GLY A 87 -1.41 -2.21 -8.02
CA GLY A 87 -1.40 -0.88 -7.42
C GLY A 87 0.05 -0.39 -7.36
N TRP A 88 0.31 0.79 -7.91
CA TRP A 88 1.64 1.37 -7.87
C TRP A 88 1.63 2.83 -7.46
N SER A 89 2.70 3.25 -6.85
CA SER A 89 2.91 4.63 -6.40
C SER A 89 4.10 5.25 -7.10
N ASN A 90 4.03 6.53 -7.40
CA ASN A 90 5.13 7.28 -7.98
C ASN A 90 5.25 8.65 -7.27
N PRO A 91 6.33 8.91 -6.56
CA PRO A 91 7.56 8.08 -6.42
C PRO A 91 7.44 6.97 -5.38
N CYS A 92 6.62 7.13 -4.34
CA CYS A 92 6.46 6.19 -3.23
C CYS A 92 5.04 6.23 -2.68
N PHE A 93 4.70 5.30 -1.79
CA PHE A 93 3.35 5.10 -1.26
C PHE A 93 2.79 6.34 -0.55
N GLU A 94 3.63 7.15 0.07
CA GLU A 94 3.23 8.39 0.74
C GLU A 94 2.49 9.36 -0.18
N ILE A 95 2.69 9.29 -1.51
CA ILE A 95 1.96 10.15 -2.45
C ILE A 95 0.45 9.97 -2.35
N TRP A 96 -0.01 8.74 -2.13
CA TRP A 96 -1.43 8.42 -1.94
C TRP A 96 -1.99 9.01 -0.65
N MET A 97 -1.16 9.04 0.39
CA MET A 97 -1.57 9.49 1.71
C MET A 97 -1.78 11.00 1.79
N PHE A 98 -1.21 11.78 0.87
CA PHE A 98 -1.54 13.21 0.75
C PHE A 98 -3.04 13.43 0.53
N GLY A 99 -3.72 12.51 -0.14
CA GLY A 99 -5.16 12.59 -0.41
C GLY A 99 -6.03 12.69 0.85
N TYR A 100 -5.54 12.23 2.01
CA TYR A 100 -6.22 12.39 3.29
C TYR A 100 -6.20 13.83 3.81
N PHE A 101 -5.27 14.64 3.34
CA PHE A 101 -5.06 16.02 3.84
C PHE A 101 -5.38 17.10 2.80
N GLY A 102 -5.69 16.70 1.57
CA GLY A 102 -6.01 17.64 0.49
C GLY A 102 -5.58 17.15 -0.87
N ASN A 103 -5.06 18.04 -1.70
CA ASN A 103 -4.64 17.71 -3.05
C ASN A 103 -3.32 16.92 -3.05
N ILE A 104 -3.22 15.95 -3.95
CA ILE A 104 -2.01 15.18 -4.17
C ILE A 104 -1.02 16.05 -4.96
N PRO A 105 0.17 16.35 -4.42
CA PRO A 105 1.15 17.18 -5.11
C PRO A 105 1.89 16.41 -6.20
N ALA A 106 2.42 17.13 -7.18
CA ALA A 106 3.32 16.57 -8.18
C ALA A 106 4.74 16.54 -7.62
N ILE A 107 5.18 15.38 -7.12
CA ILE A 107 6.52 15.17 -6.55
C ILE A 107 7.15 13.98 -7.27
N GLN A 108 8.39 14.11 -7.71
CA GLN A 108 9.09 13.09 -8.49
C GLN A 108 10.10 12.26 -7.68
N GLU A 109 10.55 12.77 -6.55
CA GLU A 109 11.58 12.11 -5.72
C GLU A 109 10.99 11.57 -4.42
N SER A 110 11.30 10.32 -4.10
CA SER A 110 10.81 9.63 -2.90
C SER A 110 11.19 10.35 -1.61
N TRP A 111 12.45 10.83 -1.51
CA TRP A 111 12.89 11.56 -0.33
C TRP A 111 12.09 12.84 -0.11
N THR A 112 11.90 13.63 -1.17
CA THR A 112 11.11 14.86 -1.13
C THR A 112 9.65 14.56 -0.77
N CYS A 113 9.08 13.49 -1.34
CA CYS A 113 7.73 13.05 -1.04
C CYS A 113 7.55 12.71 0.44
N CYS A 114 8.41 11.87 0.99
CA CYS A 114 8.37 11.47 2.40
C CYS A 114 8.57 12.68 3.34
N SER A 115 9.51 13.57 3.03
CA SER A 115 9.77 14.76 3.84
C SER A 115 8.57 15.71 3.89
N LYS A 116 8.01 16.04 2.73
CA LYS A 116 6.84 16.92 2.65
C LYS A 116 5.59 16.27 3.26
N PHE A 117 5.43 14.97 3.10
CA PHE A 117 4.35 14.25 3.76
C PHE A 117 4.49 14.29 5.28
N GLY A 118 5.70 14.09 5.80
CA GLY A 118 5.99 14.20 7.23
C GLY A 118 5.64 15.58 7.81
N ASP A 119 5.94 16.65 7.08
CA ASP A 119 5.61 18.02 7.48
C ASP A 119 4.09 18.25 7.54
N ILE A 120 3.36 17.82 6.51
CA ILE A 120 1.89 17.96 6.48
C ILE A 120 1.22 17.09 7.54
N TYR A 121 1.74 15.90 7.75
CA TYR A 121 1.27 14.97 8.77
C TYR A 121 1.40 15.57 10.18
N ARG A 122 2.57 16.12 10.51
CA ARG A 122 2.80 16.81 11.79
C ARG A 122 1.89 18.02 11.96
N LYS A 123 1.70 18.81 10.91
CA LYS A 123 0.82 19.98 10.94
C LYS A 123 -0.64 19.61 11.18
N LYS A 124 -1.11 18.50 10.60
CA LYS A 124 -2.52 18.08 10.67
C LYS A 124 -2.84 17.20 11.88
N THR A 125 -1.91 16.39 12.33
CA THR A 125 -2.14 15.44 13.43
C THR A 125 -1.46 15.82 14.74
N GLY A 126 -0.48 16.74 14.72
CA GLY A 126 0.34 17.12 15.87
C GLY A 126 1.39 16.06 16.24
N GLN A 127 1.55 15.01 15.42
CA GLN A 127 2.49 13.90 15.67
C GLN A 127 3.47 13.73 14.52
N ASP A 128 4.65 13.19 14.83
CA ASP A 128 5.64 12.86 13.82
C ASP A 128 5.21 11.64 13.00
N TYR A 129 5.46 11.73 11.69
CA TYR A 129 5.23 10.63 10.79
C TYR A 129 6.28 9.52 10.96
N SER A 130 5.81 8.27 11.02
CA SER A 130 6.67 7.08 11.01
C SER A 130 6.11 6.06 10.01
N LYS A 131 6.95 5.53 9.15
CA LYS A 131 6.58 4.50 8.17
C LYS A 131 6.07 3.21 8.81
N ALA A 132 6.51 2.92 10.03
CA ALA A 132 6.14 1.71 10.78
C ALA A 132 4.92 1.91 11.71
N ASP A 133 4.25 3.04 11.64
CA ASP A 133 3.12 3.34 12.52
C ASP A 133 1.84 2.65 12.01
N LYS A 134 1.46 1.56 12.68
CA LYS A 134 0.23 0.81 12.39
C LYS A 134 -1.07 1.57 12.72
N ASP A 135 -0.99 2.59 13.57
CA ASP A 135 -2.15 3.39 13.97
C ASP A 135 -2.37 4.59 13.05
N MET A 136 -1.53 4.75 12.05
CA MET A 136 -1.55 5.86 11.11
C MET A 136 -2.90 6.00 10.41
N TYR A 137 -3.52 4.91 10.00
CA TYR A 137 -4.82 4.94 9.34
C TYR A 137 -5.94 5.51 10.23
N GLN A 138 -5.95 5.19 11.51
CA GLN A 138 -6.95 5.72 12.45
C GLN A 138 -6.81 7.23 12.64
N ARG A 139 -5.59 7.75 12.59
CA ARG A 139 -5.33 9.20 12.68
C ARG A 139 -5.81 9.97 11.46
N TYR A 140 -5.83 9.35 10.28
CA TYR A 140 -6.36 9.96 9.06
C TYR A 140 -7.87 10.20 9.12
N LYS A 141 -8.63 9.32 9.78
CA LYS A 141 -10.08 9.47 9.94
C LYS A 141 -10.49 10.78 10.61
N ILE A 142 -9.63 11.31 11.46
CA ILE A 142 -9.91 12.56 12.20
C ILE A 142 -9.84 13.78 11.27
N CYS A 143 -9.15 13.66 10.15
CA CYS A 143 -8.93 14.77 9.21
C CYS A 143 -9.93 14.80 8.04
N CYS A 144 -10.74 13.75 7.88
CA CYS A 144 -11.71 13.61 6.78
C CYS A 144 -13.14 13.97 7.14
N ILE A 145 -13.37 14.61 8.32
CA ILE A 145 -14.69 15.08 8.75
C ILE A 145 -14.85 16.58 8.50
#